data_3524fa500afc595a806e3ad2bbe8e61c
#
_entry.id   3524fa500afc595a806e3ad2bbe8e61c
#
_cell.length_a   1.000
_cell.length_b   1.000
_cell.length_c   1.000
_cell.angle_alpha   90.00
_cell.angle_beta   90.00
_cell.angle_gamma   90.00
#
_symmetry.space_group_name_H-M   'P 1'
#
loop_
_entity.id
_entity.type
_entity.pdbx_description
1 polymer ?
#
loop_
_entity_poly.entity_id
_entity_poly.type
_entity_poly.pdbx_seq_one_letter_code
_entity_poly.pdbx_strand_id
1 'polypeptide(L)'
;MTMQGKIPRPRGNVPRAIHLPLTRRSLIGAGLAIVGGGLGLASRRADAASGRLLFAGVNLAGGEFGEMPGTQGKDYRYPATADIDYYAELGFNLIRVPFRWERLQPTLGTPFVPADQGQLTKVVEYAAGKGLHVVLDTHNYARRRLADDGWTQDHLIGSKLVPTAAFADYCGRLAGIFKGAQSVMFGLMNEPWGMESEDWLVIANAAIAALRREGAQQMALVPGVAYSGAHSWVSARNIVMGNIVDPANKFAFEVHQYFDADSSGTSPIAVGASIGSERIEIFQRWCRQNGFRAFLGEFAAGADATSLAALDDICRTLEANSDVWLGWAAWAGGTWWPDDYIFTLEPSKGKKMRPQTRILATYARHRASRPN
;
A
#
# COMPACT_ATOMS: atom_id res chain seq x y z
N MET A 1 -27.85 6.71 5.46
CA MET A 1 -26.59 7.09 6.14
C MET A 1 -25.45 6.81 5.18
N THR A 2 -25.05 7.82 4.39
CA THR A 2 -24.13 7.68 3.24
C THR A 2 -22.69 7.66 3.77
N MET A 3 -22.09 6.49 3.81
CA MET A 3 -20.68 6.30 4.23
C MET A 3 -19.66 6.52 3.11
N GLN A 4 -20.03 7.24 2.07
CA GLN A 4 -19.09 7.61 1.02
C GLN A 4 -19.02 9.13 0.96
N GLY A 5 -18.00 9.70 1.62
CA GLY A 5 -17.52 11.01 1.22
C GLY A 5 -16.95 10.88 -0.20
N LYS A 6 -17.79 11.06 -1.22
CA LYS A 6 -17.33 11.16 -2.60
C LYS A 6 -16.43 12.37 -2.72
N ILE A 7 -15.12 12.15 -2.81
CA ILE A 7 -14.20 13.15 -3.33
C ILE A 7 -14.43 13.16 -4.85
N PRO A 8 -14.97 14.25 -5.44
CA PRO A 8 -15.18 14.31 -6.87
C PRO A 8 -13.83 14.35 -7.59
N ARG A 9 -13.61 13.40 -8.50
CA ARG A 9 -12.45 13.42 -9.40
C ARG A 9 -12.70 14.48 -10.48
N PRO A 10 -11.81 15.44 -10.71
CA PRO A 10 -11.92 16.35 -11.84
C PRO A 10 -11.71 15.58 -13.15
N ARG A 11 -12.61 15.77 -14.13
CA ARG A 11 -12.42 15.32 -15.52
C ARG A 11 -11.32 16.19 -16.15
N GLY A 12 -10.11 15.68 -16.17
CA GLY A 12 -8.98 16.34 -16.83
C GLY A 12 -8.98 16.00 -18.34
N ASN A 13 -9.00 17.04 -19.17
CA ASN A 13 -8.69 16.94 -20.60
C ASN A 13 -7.23 16.51 -20.79
N VAL A 14 -7.02 15.42 -21.51
CA VAL A 14 -5.69 14.92 -21.90
C VAL A 14 -5.17 15.76 -23.07
N PRO A 15 -4.00 16.43 -22.98
CA PRO A 15 -3.37 17.08 -24.13
C PRO A 15 -2.75 16.03 -25.07
N ARG A 16 -2.90 16.26 -26.39
CA ARG A 16 -2.32 15.43 -27.45
C ARG A 16 -0.79 15.42 -27.39
N ALA A 17 -0.21 14.24 -27.51
CA ALA A 17 1.23 14.00 -27.57
C ALA A 17 1.87 14.64 -28.82
N ILE A 18 2.97 15.36 -28.62
CA ILE A 18 3.86 15.85 -29.66
C ILE A 18 5.02 14.86 -29.79
N HIS A 19 5.15 14.26 -30.99
CA HIS A 19 6.29 13.42 -31.34
C HIS A 19 7.52 14.27 -31.69
N LEU A 20 8.63 14.04 -31.00
CA LEU A 20 9.96 14.52 -31.45
C LEU A 20 10.89 13.29 -31.68
N PRO A 21 11.69 13.28 -32.73
CA PRO A 21 12.55 12.15 -33.06
C PRO A 21 13.87 12.19 -32.30
N LEU A 22 14.25 11.04 -31.72
CA LEU A 22 15.55 10.83 -31.06
C LEU A 22 16.63 10.46 -32.08
N THR A 23 17.65 11.28 -32.22
CA THR A 23 18.89 10.96 -32.93
C THR A 23 19.92 10.31 -32.01
N ARG A 24 20.49 9.19 -32.49
CA ARG A 24 21.62 8.49 -31.84
C ARG A 24 22.90 9.34 -31.93
N ARG A 25 23.58 9.53 -30.81
CA ARG A 25 25.04 9.74 -30.78
C ARG A 25 25.66 9.00 -29.61
N SER A 26 26.66 8.21 -29.97
CA SER A 26 27.53 7.42 -29.12
C SER A 26 28.43 8.29 -28.23
N LEU A 27 28.71 7.86 -27.01
CA LEU A 27 29.89 8.26 -26.26
C LEU A 27 30.50 7.05 -25.56
N ILE A 28 31.77 6.84 -25.86
CA ILE A 28 32.69 5.82 -25.37
C ILE A 28 33.35 6.33 -24.07
N GLY A 29 33.50 5.47 -23.10
CA GLY A 29 34.67 5.42 -22.22
C GLY A 29 34.54 6.00 -20.84
N ALA A 30 34.62 5.15 -19.83
CA ALA A 30 35.67 5.09 -18.81
C ALA A 30 35.25 4.06 -17.75
N GLY A 31 36.07 3.02 -17.59
CA GLY A 31 35.88 2.01 -16.55
C GLY A 31 36.30 2.54 -15.19
N LEU A 32 35.48 2.30 -14.18
CA LEU A 32 35.87 2.30 -12.78
C LEU A 32 35.35 1.01 -12.14
N ALA A 33 36.30 0.15 -11.73
CA ALA A 33 35.99 -1.06 -11.00
C ALA A 33 35.55 -0.70 -9.58
N ILE A 34 34.29 -1.01 -9.26
CA ILE A 34 33.80 -1.00 -7.87
C ILE A 34 33.71 -2.46 -7.41
N VAL A 35 34.71 -2.86 -6.61
CA VAL A 35 34.67 -4.07 -5.80
C VAL A 35 33.92 -3.70 -4.52
N GLY A 36 32.74 -4.26 -4.31
CA GLY A 36 32.01 -4.07 -3.07
C GLY A 36 30.50 -4.20 -3.22
N GLY A 37 29.96 -5.39 -3.47
CA GLY A 37 28.51 -5.56 -3.57
C GLY A 37 28.01 -7.00 -3.63
N GLY A 38 28.83 -7.98 -3.18
CA GLY A 38 28.50 -9.39 -3.39
C GLY A 38 27.51 -10.04 -2.41
N LEU A 39 27.30 -9.47 -1.23
CA LEU A 39 26.49 -10.12 -0.17
C LEU A 39 25.01 -9.73 -0.19
N GLY A 40 24.63 -8.55 -0.71
CA GLY A 40 23.25 -8.11 -0.80
C GLY A 40 22.44 -8.73 -1.96
N LEU A 41 23.14 -9.19 -3.00
CA LEU A 41 22.51 -9.81 -4.18
C LEU A 41 22.19 -11.31 -3.96
N ALA A 42 22.88 -11.98 -3.05
CA ALA A 42 22.68 -13.40 -2.78
C ALA A 42 21.39 -13.67 -1.99
N SER A 43 21.03 -12.82 -1.00
CA SER A 43 19.78 -12.98 -0.26
C SER A 43 18.55 -12.64 -1.12
N ARG A 44 18.66 -11.65 -2.01
CA ARG A 44 17.58 -11.32 -2.98
C ARG A 44 17.30 -12.44 -3.99
N ARG A 45 18.32 -13.24 -4.36
CA ARG A 45 18.16 -14.39 -5.27
C ARG A 45 17.54 -15.61 -4.61
N ALA A 46 17.73 -15.81 -3.31
CA ALA A 46 17.19 -16.97 -2.61
C ALA A 46 15.66 -16.93 -2.48
N ASP A 47 15.08 -15.73 -2.18
CA ASP A 47 13.62 -15.57 -2.09
C ASP A 47 12.93 -15.68 -3.46
N ALA A 48 13.58 -15.21 -4.53
CA ALA A 48 13.06 -15.34 -5.90
C ALA A 48 13.07 -16.78 -6.43
N ALA A 49 13.86 -17.68 -5.86
CA ALA A 49 13.98 -19.06 -6.33
C ALA A 49 12.80 -19.96 -5.88
N SER A 50 11.97 -19.53 -4.92
CA SER A 50 10.88 -20.35 -4.38
C SER A 50 9.63 -20.42 -5.29
N GLY A 51 9.46 -19.50 -6.23
CA GLY A 51 8.23 -19.35 -7.03
C GLY A 51 6.98 -19.04 -6.19
N ARG A 52 7.15 -18.57 -4.95
CA ARG A 52 6.07 -18.30 -3.99
C ARG A 52 6.19 -16.91 -3.40
N LEU A 53 5.03 -16.29 -3.16
CA LEU A 53 4.95 -15.01 -2.48
C LEU A 53 5.25 -15.14 -0.98
N LEU A 54 5.85 -14.09 -0.39
CA LEU A 54 6.10 -14.02 1.04
C LEU A 54 4.83 -13.65 1.81
N PHE A 55 3.99 -12.79 1.23
CA PHE A 55 2.85 -12.19 1.90
C PHE A 55 1.56 -12.38 1.12
N ALA A 56 0.53 -12.81 1.82
CA ALA A 56 -0.84 -12.82 1.36
C ALA A 56 -1.70 -12.20 2.45
N GLY A 57 -2.32 -11.05 2.15
CA GLY A 57 -2.93 -10.22 3.16
C GLY A 57 -4.31 -9.68 2.81
N VAL A 58 -4.86 -8.98 3.77
CA VAL A 58 -6.13 -8.26 3.67
C VAL A 58 -6.00 -6.87 4.26
N ASN A 59 -6.66 -5.89 3.65
CA ASN A 59 -6.89 -4.59 4.25
C ASN A 59 -8.00 -4.71 5.29
N LEU A 60 -7.70 -4.47 6.56
CA LEU A 60 -8.68 -4.39 7.63
C LEU A 60 -9.06 -2.93 7.84
N ALA A 61 -10.02 -2.48 7.05
CA ALA A 61 -10.48 -1.10 6.99
C ALA A 61 -11.29 -0.69 8.23
N GLY A 62 -11.29 0.58 8.55
CA GLY A 62 -12.06 1.18 9.66
C GLY A 62 -11.37 2.30 10.39
N GLY A 63 -10.05 2.29 10.51
CA GLY A 63 -9.26 3.33 11.17
C GLY A 63 -9.18 4.63 10.37
N GLU A 64 -9.47 4.59 9.07
CA GLU A 64 -9.51 5.73 8.15
C GLU A 64 -10.92 6.32 7.96
N PHE A 65 -11.97 5.64 8.44
CA PHE A 65 -13.37 6.01 8.22
C PHE A 65 -13.81 7.26 8.97
N GLY A 66 -14.96 7.80 8.55
CA GLY A 66 -15.65 8.90 9.22
C GLY A 66 -14.98 10.27 9.04
N GLU A 67 -15.67 11.29 9.55
CA GLU A 67 -15.21 12.66 9.51
C GLU A 67 -14.13 12.93 10.56
N MET A 68 -13.30 13.97 10.32
CA MET A 68 -12.30 14.41 11.28
C MET A 68 -12.89 15.35 12.32
N PRO A 69 -12.43 15.27 13.57
CA PRO A 69 -11.52 14.25 14.14
C PRO A 69 -12.18 12.89 14.37
N GLY A 70 -13.53 12.83 14.49
CA GLY A 70 -14.29 11.65 14.78
C GLY A 70 -14.12 11.10 16.19
N THR A 71 -14.93 10.13 16.55
CA THR A 71 -14.91 9.43 17.85
C THR A 71 -14.69 7.95 17.60
N GLN A 72 -13.65 7.38 18.20
CA GLN A 72 -13.36 5.96 18.13
C GLN A 72 -14.56 5.12 18.64
N GLY A 73 -14.86 4.05 17.93
CA GLY A 73 -15.98 3.16 18.21
C GLY A 73 -17.33 3.65 17.67
N LYS A 74 -17.40 4.92 17.23
CA LYS A 74 -18.59 5.52 16.63
C LYS A 74 -18.38 5.91 15.16
N ASP A 75 -17.33 6.66 14.87
CA ASP A 75 -17.04 7.21 13.55
C ASP A 75 -15.92 6.41 12.85
N TYR A 76 -15.03 5.81 13.62
CA TYR A 76 -13.97 4.94 13.14
C TYR A 76 -13.60 3.88 14.18
N ARG A 77 -12.89 2.84 13.77
CA ARG A 77 -12.33 1.84 14.67
C ARG A 77 -11.11 1.14 14.07
N TYR A 78 -10.24 0.67 14.94
CA TYR A 78 -9.17 -0.25 14.55
C TYR A 78 -9.69 -1.70 14.49
N PRO A 79 -9.00 -2.62 13.77
CA PRO A 79 -9.39 -4.03 13.69
C PRO A 79 -9.58 -4.68 15.05
N ALA A 80 -10.65 -5.44 15.19
CA ALA A 80 -10.87 -6.28 16.37
C ALA A 80 -10.07 -7.59 16.23
N THR A 81 -9.81 -8.26 17.37
CA THR A 81 -9.12 -9.56 17.38
C THR A 81 -9.82 -10.61 16.54
N ALA A 82 -11.16 -10.62 16.53
CA ALA A 82 -11.96 -11.54 15.72
C ALA A 82 -11.79 -11.31 14.21
N ASP A 83 -11.58 -10.06 13.77
CA ASP A 83 -11.29 -9.74 12.37
C ASP A 83 -9.93 -10.37 11.97
N ILE A 84 -8.93 -10.25 12.84
CA ILE A 84 -7.59 -10.81 12.63
C ILE A 84 -7.61 -12.34 12.63
N ASP A 85 -8.29 -12.95 13.62
CA ASP A 85 -8.42 -14.40 13.76
C ASP A 85 -9.05 -15.03 12.51
N TYR A 86 -10.11 -14.43 11.98
CA TYR A 86 -10.80 -14.92 10.78
C TYR A 86 -9.84 -15.11 9.59
N TYR A 87 -9.03 -14.09 9.30
CA TYR A 87 -8.09 -14.16 8.18
C TYR A 87 -6.87 -15.07 8.47
N ALA A 88 -6.39 -15.06 9.72
CA ALA A 88 -5.32 -15.98 10.14
C ALA A 88 -5.71 -17.46 9.95
N GLU A 89 -6.92 -17.85 10.33
CA GLU A 89 -7.47 -19.19 10.16
C GLU A 89 -7.60 -19.59 8.68
N LEU A 90 -7.84 -18.63 7.80
CA LEU A 90 -7.89 -18.84 6.35
C LEU A 90 -6.51 -18.99 5.71
N GLY A 91 -5.42 -18.75 6.46
CA GLY A 91 -4.04 -18.87 5.99
C GLY A 91 -3.40 -17.57 5.56
N PHE A 92 -4.06 -16.43 5.72
CA PHE A 92 -3.42 -15.12 5.50
C PHE A 92 -2.32 -14.90 6.53
N ASN A 93 -1.25 -14.21 6.15
CA ASN A 93 -0.12 -13.93 7.03
C ASN A 93 0.21 -12.44 7.12
N LEU A 94 -0.65 -11.59 6.58
CA LEU A 94 -0.47 -10.14 6.61
C LEU A 94 -1.83 -9.45 6.74
N ILE A 95 -1.86 -8.39 7.53
CA ILE A 95 -2.94 -7.39 7.52
C ILE A 95 -2.37 -6.03 7.15
N ARG A 96 -3.06 -5.27 6.30
CA ARG A 96 -2.81 -3.84 6.08
C ARG A 96 -3.85 -3.08 6.89
N VAL A 97 -3.41 -2.16 7.72
CA VAL A 97 -4.24 -1.43 8.68
C VAL A 97 -4.26 0.05 8.28
N PRO A 98 -5.31 0.49 7.56
CA PRO A 98 -5.50 1.90 7.22
C PRO A 98 -5.86 2.72 8.46
N PHE A 99 -5.25 3.89 8.60
CA PHE A 99 -5.61 4.86 9.64
C PHE A 99 -5.22 6.28 9.22
N ARG A 100 -5.80 7.28 9.90
CA ARG A 100 -5.55 8.70 9.58
C ARG A 100 -4.45 9.26 10.46
N TRP A 101 -3.52 10.00 9.83
CA TRP A 101 -2.45 10.73 10.52
C TRP A 101 -3.02 11.68 11.57
N GLU A 102 -4.09 12.40 11.24
CA GLU A 102 -4.74 13.38 12.10
C GLU A 102 -5.18 12.80 13.46
N ARG A 103 -5.57 11.53 13.49
CA ARG A 103 -6.02 10.86 14.72
C ARG A 103 -4.87 10.51 15.64
N LEU A 104 -3.76 10.08 15.07
CA LEU A 104 -2.55 9.84 15.85
C LEU A 104 -1.90 11.15 16.33
N GLN A 105 -1.87 12.18 15.48
CA GLN A 105 -1.18 13.44 15.74
C GLN A 105 -2.06 14.61 15.33
N PRO A 106 -3.05 15.03 16.13
CA PRO A 106 -3.97 16.12 15.79
C PRO A 106 -3.27 17.45 15.50
N THR A 107 -2.20 17.77 16.22
CA THR A 107 -1.36 18.95 15.99
C THR A 107 0.00 18.52 15.47
N LEU A 108 0.49 19.17 14.40
CA LEU A 108 1.79 18.87 13.81
C LEU A 108 2.92 19.02 14.85
N GLY A 109 3.88 18.10 14.82
CA GLY A 109 5.06 18.13 15.70
C GLY A 109 4.81 17.73 17.14
N THR A 110 3.56 17.44 17.56
CA THR A 110 3.26 16.98 18.92
C THR A 110 3.41 15.46 19.08
N PRO A 111 3.51 14.94 20.33
CA PRO A 111 3.40 13.51 20.58
C PRO A 111 2.08 12.93 20.06
N PHE A 112 2.06 11.64 19.78
CA PHE A 112 0.85 10.93 19.38
C PHE A 112 -0.18 10.86 20.52
N VAL A 113 -1.46 10.86 20.14
CA VAL A 113 -2.58 10.66 21.08
C VAL A 113 -2.50 9.26 21.67
N PRO A 114 -2.38 9.11 23.01
CA PRO A 114 -2.17 7.81 23.63
C PRO A 114 -3.28 6.80 23.33
N ALA A 115 -4.53 7.25 23.17
CA ALA A 115 -5.66 6.37 22.88
C ALA A 115 -5.51 5.67 21.52
N ASP A 116 -5.28 6.43 20.44
CA ASP A 116 -5.13 5.89 19.09
C ASP A 116 -3.82 5.11 18.93
N GLN A 117 -2.72 5.64 19.48
CA GLN A 117 -1.45 4.92 19.54
C GLN A 117 -1.62 3.56 20.24
N GLY A 118 -2.30 3.53 21.40
CA GLY A 118 -2.53 2.31 22.16
C GLY A 118 -3.38 1.27 21.40
N GLN A 119 -4.37 1.71 20.62
CA GLN A 119 -5.16 0.81 19.77
C GLN A 119 -4.31 0.20 18.66
N LEU A 120 -3.53 1.03 17.96
CA LEU A 120 -2.64 0.55 16.90
C LEU A 120 -1.59 -0.42 17.44
N THR A 121 -1.03 -0.14 18.62
CA THR A 121 -0.09 -1.03 19.31
C THR A 121 -0.73 -2.39 19.61
N LYS A 122 -1.95 -2.41 20.16
CA LYS A 122 -2.68 -3.65 20.42
C LYS A 122 -2.91 -4.48 19.17
N VAL A 123 -3.26 -3.85 18.05
CA VAL A 123 -3.43 -4.54 16.76
C VAL A 123 -2.12 -5.18 16.33
N VAL A 124 -1.01 -4.44 16.39
CA VAL A 124 0.33 -4.95 16.03
C VAL A 124 0.75 -6.11 16.91
N GLU A 125 0.61 -5.99 18.22
CA GLU A 125 0.97 -7.04 19.18
C GLU A 125 0.13 -8.30 19.00
N TYR A 126 -1.19 -8.14 18.82
CA TYR A 126 -2.09 -9.27 18.63
C TYR A 126 -1.80 -10.00 17.30
N ALA A 127 -1.65 -9.27 16.20
CA ALA A 127 -1.31 -9.83 14.91
C ALA A 127 0.05 -10.57 14.95
N ALA A 128 1.06 -9.97 15.59
CA ALA A 128 2.36 -10.60 15.77
C ALA A 128 2.27 -11.91 16.58
N GLY A 129 1.44 -11.93 17.64
CA GLY A 129 1.16 -13.13 18.45
C GLY A 129 0.49 -14.26 17.64
N LYS A 130 -0.19 -13.93 16.55
CA LYS A 130 -0.76 -14.89 15.58
C LYS A 130 0.20 -15.21 14.42
N GLY A 131 1.41 -14.65 14.41
CA GLY A 131 2.39 -14.85 13.36
C GLY A 131 2.13 -14.03 12.09
N LEU A 132 1.26 -13.01 12.13
CA LEU A 132 0.96 -12.14 11.02
C LEU A 132 1.90 -10.94 10.96
N HIS A 133 2.16 -10.46 9.75
CA HIS A 133 2.74 -9.16 9.50
C HIS A 133 1.67 -8.07 9.49
N VAL A 134 2.09 -6.83 9.78
CA VAL A 134 1.22 -5.66 9.78
C VAL A 134 1.82 -4.57 8.91
N VAL A 135 1.12 -4.15 7.86
CA VAL A 135 1.40 -2.89 7.17
C VAL A 135 0.66 -1.78 7.89
N LEU A 136 1.41 -0.85 8.47
CA LEU A 136 0.88 0.38 9.04
C LEU A 136 0.68 1.37 7.90
N ASP A 137 -0.55 1.57 7.48
CA ASP A 137 -0.89 2.40 6.32
C ASP A 137 -1.41 3.78 6.74
N THR A 138 -0.60 4.80 6.46
CA THR A 138 -1.03 6.20 6.59
C THR A 138 -2.00 6.56 5.47
N HIS A 139 -3.31 6.44 5.72
CA HIS A 139 -4.37 6.50 4.69
C HIS A 139 -4.81 7.93 4.37
N ASN A 140 -3.86 8.77 3.91
CA ASN A 140 -4.05 10.22 3.82
C ASN A 140 -3.90 10.84 2.42
N TYR A 141 -3.65 10.07 1.36
CA TYR A 141 -3.62 10.57 -0.03
C TYR A 141 -2.61 11.72 -0.28
N ALA A 142 -1.49 11.73 0.45
CA ALA A 142 -0.52 12.83 0.53
C ALA A 142 -1.12 14.17 0.98
N ARG A 143 -2.17 14.11 1.80
CA ARG A 143 -2.88 15.27 2.35
C ARG A 143 -3.05 15.15 3.85
N ARG A 144 -3.39 16.28 4.45
CA ARG A 144 -3.75 16.33 5.86
C ARG A 144 -4.75 17.45 6.09
N ARG A 145 -5.72 17.23 6.96
CA ARG A 145 -6.60 18.26 7.52
C ARG A 145 -5.99 18.83 8.80
N LEU A 146 -6.32 20.05 9.13
CA LEU A 146 -5.81 20.76 10.30
C LEU A 146 -6.94 21.17 11.25
N ALA A 147 -6.64 21.15 12.56
CA ALA A 147 -7.58 21.58 13.58
C ALA A 147 -7.89 23.09 13.47
N ASP A 148 -6.91 23.89 13.06
CA ASP A 148 -7.01 25.34 12.95
C ASP A 148 -8.04 25.81 11.91
N ASP A 149 -8.36 24.98 10.91
CA ASP A 149 -9.43 25.25 9.94
C ASP A 149 -10.70 24.42 10.20
N GLY A 150 -10.82 23.83 11.40
CA GLY A 150 -11.96 23.00 11.78
C GLY A 150 -12.02 21.66 11.02
N TRP A 151 -10.90 21.16 10.52
CA TRP A 151 -10.78 19.90 9.75
C TRP A 151 -11.52 19.91 8.41
N THR A 152 -11.74 21.07 7.83
CA THR A 152 -12.59 21.25 6.65
C THR A 152 -11.82 21.19 5.34
N GLN A 153 -10.51 21.47 5.34
CA GLN A 153 -9.71 21.57 4.13
C GLN A 153 -8.57 20.55 4.11
N ASP A 154 -8.35 19.96 2.94
CA ASP A 154 -7.24 19.06 2.68
C ASP A 154 -6.02 19.86 2.20
N HIS A 155 -4.93 19.83 2.97
CA HIS A 155 -3.67 20.48 2.63
C HIS A 155 -2.66 19.46 2.13
N LEU A 156 -2.06 19.72 0.97
CA LEU A 156 -0.99 18.86 0.43
C LEU A 156 0.23 18.86 1.34
N ILE A 157 0.81 17.68 1.55
CA ILE A 157 2.16 17.53 2.15
C ILE A 157 3.17 18.21 1.20
N GLY A 158 4.10 18.96 1.75
CA GLY A 158 5.01 19.83 1.00
C GLY A 158 4.53 21.30 0.89
N SER A 159 3.26 21.59 1.25
CA SER A 159 2.75 22.94 1.33
C SER A 159 3.30 23.71 2.53
N LYS A 160 3.05 25.04 2.56
CA LYS A 160 3.43 25.89 3.71
C LYS A 160 2.77 25.44 5.01
N LEU A 161 1.52 24.97 4.97
CA LEU A 161 0.74 24.56 6.14
C LEU A 161 1.06 23.15 6.61
N VAL A 162 1.43 22.25 5.68
CA VAL A 162 1.85 20.87 5.97
C VAL A 162 3.21 20.60 5.32
N PRO A 163 4.30 21.12 5.90
CA PRO A 163 5.63 20.99 5.31
C PRO A 163 6.09 19.52 5.27
N THR A 164 6.96 19.19 4.32
CA THR A 164 7.62 17.87 4.23
C THR A 164 8.25 17.45 5.57
N ALA A 165 8.84 18.40 6.30
CA ALA A 165 9.44 18.15 7.61
C ALA A 165 8.43 17.66 8.66
N ALA A 166 7.16 18.12 8.59
CA ALA A 166 6.12 17.66 9.51
C ALA A 166 5.72 16.19 9.23
N PHE A 167 5.67 15.80 7.97
CA PHE A 167 5.44 14.41 7.60
C PHE A 167 6.62 13.51 7.98
N ALA A 168 7.85 13.98 7.78
CA ALA A 168 9.04 13.26 8.21
C ALA A 168 9.11 13.09 9.75
N ASP A 169 8.73 14.11 10.53
CA ASP A 169 8.60 14.01 12.00
C ASP A 169 7.58 12.95 12.39
N TYR A 170 6.40 12.95 11.77
CA TYR A 170 5.37 11.94 12.00
C TYR A 170 5.89 10.52 11.71
N CYS A 171 6.54 10.30 10.57
CA CYS A 171 7.11 9.00 10.22
C CYS A 171 8.19 8.57 11.21
N GLY A 172 9.06 9.49 11.64
CA GLY A 172 10.05 9.22 12.68
C GLY A 172 9.42 8.79 14.00
N ARG A 173 8.38 9.49 14.46
CA ARG A 173 7.64 9.09 15.69
C ARG A 173 7.00 7.72 15.56
N LEU A 174 6.37 7.42 14.41
CA LEU A 174 5.79 6.10 14.14
C LEU A 174 6.87 5.01 14.20
N ALA A 175 8.03 5.25 13.60
CA ALA A 175 9.18 4.36 13.67
C ALA A 175 9.69 4.20 15.10
N GLY A 176 9.80 5.27 15.88
CA GLY A 176 10.23 5.23 17.28
C GLY A 176 9.41 4.26 18.11
N ILE A 177 8.09 4.19 17.85
CA ILE A 177 7.17 3.28 18.55
C ILE A 177 7.34 1.83 18.07
N PHE A 178 7.40 1.61 16.75
CA PHE A 178 7.30 0.27 16.17
C PHE A 178 8.62 -0.35 15.68
N LYS A 179 9.77 0.33 15.81
CA LYS A 179 11.08 -0.20 15.37
C LYS A 179 11.48 -1.54 15.99
N GLY A 180 10.95 -1.88 17.16
CA GLY A 180 11.16 -3.18 17.80
C GLY A 180 10.27 -4.31 17.26
N ALA A 181 9.19 -3.98 16.58
CA ALA A 181 8.21 -4.94 16.07
C ALA A 181 8.61 -5.43 14.67
N GLN A 182 9.32 -6.56 14.59
CA GLN A 182 9.85 -7.11 13.33
C GLN A 182 8.77 -7.52 12.33
N SER A 183 7.54 -7.72 12.77
CA SER A 183 6.38 -8.03 11.92
C SER A 183 5.80 -6.78 11.21
N VAL A 184 6.22 -5.57 11.59
CA VAL A 184 5.71 -4.33 11.01
C VAL A 184 6.39 -4.01 9.68
N MET A 185 5.62 -3.49 8.74
CA MET A 185 6.07 -2.77 7.55
C MET A 185 5.44 -1.37 7.57
N PHE A 186 6.18 -0.36 7.15
CA PHE A 186 5.69 1.02 7.10
C PHE A 186 5.15 1.32 5.70
N GLY A 187 3.83 1.36 5.54
CA GLY A 187 3.17 1.97 4.38
C GLY A 187 3.26 3.48 4.51
N LEU A 188 4.14 4.10 3.73
CA LEU A 188 4.43 5.54 3.91
C LEU A 188 3.18 6.39 3.77
N MET A 189 2.37 6.09 2.76
CA MET A 189 1.18 6.88 2.42
C MET A 189 0.24 6.07 1.54
N ASN A 190 -1.07 6.16 1.78
CA ASN A 190 -2.05 5.68 0.83
C ASN A 190 -2.21 6.65 -0.33
N GLU A 191 -2.13 6.16 -1.56
CA GLU A 191 -2.60 6.79 -2.80
C GLU A 191 -2.29 8.29 -2.97
N PRO A 192 -1.04 8.75 -2.98
CA PRO A 192 -0.73 10.14 -3.28
C PRO A 192 -1.36 10.61 -4.61
N TRP A 193 -1.99 11.80 -4.62
CA TRP A 193 -2.55 12.36 -5.84
C TRP A 193 -2.54 13.90 -5.85
N GLY A 194 -2.66 14.51 -7.04
CA GLY A 194 -2.71 15.96 -7.21
C GLY A 194 -1.39 16.66 -6.90
N MET A 195 -0.28 15.94 -7.07
CA MET A 195 1.08 16.46 -7.01
C MET A 195 1.94 15.77 -8.07
N GLU A 196 3.11 16.33 -8.37
CA GLU A 196 4.07 15.73 -9.28
C GLU A 196 4.84 14.60 -8.60
N SER A 197 5.30 13.62 -9.39
CA SER A 197 6.08 12.50 -8.88
C SER A 197 7.41 12.94 -8.28
N GLU A 198 8.01 14.01 -8.81
CA GLU A 198 9.25 14.59 -8.32
C GLU A 198 9.07 15.18 -6.91
N ASP A 199 7.94 15.85 -6.65
CA ASP A 199 7.62 16.39 -5.32
C ASP A 199 7.40 15.24 -4.32
N TRP A 200 6.65 14.22 -4.74
CA TRP A 200 6.43 13.04 -3.91
C TRP A 200 7.73 12.29 -3.60
N LEU A 201 8.67 12.18 -4.55
CA LEU A 201 9.99 11.59 -4.33
C LEU A 201 10.76 12.29 -3.21
N VAL A 202 10.74 13.63 -3.18
CA VAL A 202 11.39 14.42 -2.11
C VAL A 202 10.76 14.12 -0.75
N ILE A 203 9.43 14.07 -0.69
CA ILE A 203 8.67 13.78 0.54
C ILE A 203 8.95 12.34 1.02
N ALA A 204 8.90 11.37 0.12
CA ALA A 204 9.13 9.95 0.44
C ALA A 204 10.56 9.70 0.94
N ASN A 205 11.56 10.33 0.32
CA ASN A 205 12.95 10.25 0.77
C ASN A 205 13.13 10.86 2.17
N ALA A 206 12.49 11.98 2.47
CA ALA A 206 12.52 12.58 3.80
C ALA A 206 11.86 11.69 4.86
N ALA A 207 10.74 11.03 4.52
CA ALA A 207 10.06 10.08 5.39
C ALA A 207 10.95 8.85 5.67
N ILE A 208 11.53 8.24 4.64
CA ILE A 208 12.44 7.09 4.78
C ILE A 208 13.65 7.48 5.65
N ALA A 209 14.28 8.62 5.38
CA ALA A 209 15.39 9.10 6.19
C ALA A 209 15.01 9.28 7.67
N ALA A 210 13.77 9.71 7.96
CA ALA A 210 13.27 9.82 9.32
C ALA A 210 13.06 8.44 9.97
N LEU A 211 12.48 7.46 9.27
CA LEU A 211 12.39 6.08 9.75
C LEU A 211 13.75 5.53 10.13
N ARG A 212 14.75 5.73 9.28
CA ARG A 212 16.10 5.18 9.48
C ARG A 212 16.88 5.88 10.59
N ARG A 213 16.67 7.20 10.79
CA ARG A 213 17.25 7.94 11.95
C ARG A 213 16.78 7.40 13.28
N GLU A 214 15.53 6.95 13.37
CA GLU A 214 15.00 6.29 14.58
C GLU A 214 15.52 4.86 14.77
N GLY A 215 16.25 4.31 13.81
CA GLY A 215 16.81 2.97 13.85
C GLY A 215 15.90 1.87 13.32
N ALA A 216 14.77 2.23 12.72
CA ALA A 216 13.86 1.24 12.11
C ALA A 216 14.56 0.53 10.94
N GLN A 217 14.47 -0.81 10.94
CA GLN A 217 15.05 -1.68 9.90
C GLN A 217 13.97 -2.43 9.10
N GLN A 218 12.72 -2.15 9.36
CA GLN A 218 11.58 -2.77 8.68
C GLN A 218 11.45 -2.27 7.24
N MET A 219 10.71 -3.04 6.44
CA MET A 219 10.36 -2.69 5.06
C MET A 219 9.55 -1.38 5.03
N ALA A 220 9.94 -0.45 4.17
CA ALA A 220 9.12 0.69 3.77
C ALA A 220 8.39 0.36 2.47
N LEU A 221 7.08 0.48 2.44
CA LEU A 221 6.26 0.38 1.23
C LEU A 221 6.04 1.80 0.69
N VAL A 222 6.49 2.02 -0.55
CA VAL A 222 6.57 3.35 -1.16
C VAL A 222 5.58 3.45 -2.32
N PRO A 223 4.49 4.19 -2.20
CA PRO A 223 3.55 4.40 -3.29
C PRO A 223 4.10 5.40 -4.31
N GLY A 224 3.50 5.41 -5.50
CA GLY A 224 3.63 6.48 -6.47
C GLY A 224 2.48 7.48 -6.37
N VAL A 225 2.52 8.54 -7.18
CA VAL A 225 1.38 9.45 -7.38
C VAL A 225 0.31 8.83 -8.29
N ALA A 226 -0.75 9.58 -8.60
CA ALA A 226 -1.90 9.11 -9.37
C ALA A 226 -2.55 7.86 -8.75
N TYR A 227 -2.83 7.94 -7.43
CA TYR A 227 -3.44 6.88 -6.64
C TYR A 227 -2.61 5.58 -6.60
N SER A 228 -1.32 5.68 -6.81
CA SER A 228 -0.39 4.52 -6.87
C SER A 228 -0.82 3.43 -7.87
N GLY A 229 -1.54 3.80 -8.93
CA GLY A 229 -2.07 2.86 -9.92
C GLY A 229 -0.95 2.14 -10.67
N ALA A 230 -0.97 0.79 -10.68
CA ALA A 230 0.02 0.02 -11.45
C ALA A 230 -0.10 0.30 -12.96
N HIS A 231 -1.34 0.38 -13.48
CA HIS A 231 -1.63 0.69 -14.89
C HIS A 231 -1.15 2.09 -15.32
N SER A 232 -1.12 3.04 -14.39
CA SER A 232 -0.75 4.44 -14.66
C SER A 232 0.69 4.77 -14.26
N TRP A 233 1.47 3.83 -13.75
CA TRP A 233 2.81 4.06 -13.20
C TRP A 233 3.72 4.86 -14.13
N VAL A 234 3.81 4.45 -15.39
CA VAL A 234 4.67 5.12 -16.38
C VAL A 234 4.06 6.42 -16.88
N SER A 235 2.76 6.45 -17.18
CA SER A 235 2.07 7.66 -17.66
C SER A 235 2.00 8.77 -16.62
N ALA A 236 1.94 8.42 -15.33
CA ALA A 236 2.02 9.34 -14.21
C ALA A 236 3.47 9.74 -13.85
N ARG A 237 4.47 9.35 -14.66
CA ARG A 237 5.89 9.63 -14.43
C ARG A 237 6.48 9.04 -13.14
N ASN A 238 5.81 8.07 -12.52
CA ASN A 238 6.31 7.42 -11.31
C ASN A 238 7.64 6.67 -11.52
N ILE A 239 8.15 6.58 -12.74
CA ILE A 239 9.49 6.06 -13.02
C ILE A 239 10.59 6.85 -12.29
N VAL A 240 10.35 8.13 -11.94
CA VAL A 240 11.27 8.96 -11.16
C VAL A 240 11.47 8.40 -9.73
N MET A 241 10.48 7.66 -9.22
CA MET A 241 10.56 6.98 -7.92
C MET A 241 11.70 5.95 -7.84
N GLY A 242 12.26 5.53 -8.99
CA GLY A 242 13.50 4.75 -9.02
C GLY A 242 14.70 5.43 -8.34
N ASN A 243 14.61 6.72 -8.05
CA ASN A 243 15.61 7.49 -7.29
C ASN A 243 15.34 7.51 -5.77
N ILE A 244 14.51 6.61 -5.23
CA ILE A 244 14.36 6.43 -3.78
C ILE A 244 15.71 6.08 -3.16
N VAL A 245 16.03 6.78 -2.07
CA VAL A 245 17.24 6.56 -1.27
C VAL A 245 16.84 5.96 0.07
N ASP A 246 17.21 4.71 0.28
CA ASP A 246 17.08 4.03 1.57
C ASP A 246 18.40 3.45 2.02
N PRO A 247 19.06 4.01 3.06
CA PRO A 247 20.33 3.49 3.56
C PRO A 247 20.29 2.02 4.00
N ALA A 248 19.13 1.53 4.44
CA ALA A 248 18.95 0.14 4.82
C ALA A 248 18.65 -0.77 3.61
N ASN A 249 18.41 -0.21 2.44
CA ASN A 249 18.01 -0.94 1.23
C ASN A 249 16.83 -1.91 1.48
N LYS A 250 15.86 -1.48 2.31
CA LYS A 250 14.67 -2.24 2.72
C LYS A 250 13.39 -1.50 2.35
N PHE A 251 13.15 -1.33 1.05
CA PHE A 251 11.91 -0.80 0.53
C PHE A 251 11.37 -1.64 -0.62
N ALA A 252 10.10 -1.51 -0.88
CA ALA A 252 9.44 -2.01 -2.07
C ALA A 252 8.41 -0.97 -2.55
N PHE A 253 8.12 -0.95 -3.84
CA PHE A 253 7.05 -0.09 -4.34
C PHE A 253 5.70 -0.71 -4.03
N GLU A 254 4.78 0.09 -3.51
CA GLU A 254 3.39 -0.27 -3.29
C GLU A 254 2.54 0.29 -4.42
N VAL A 255 1.71 -0.57 -5.03
CA VAL A 255 0.77 -0.16 -6.06
C VAL A 255 -0.61 -0.73 -5.79
N HIS A 256 -1.62 -0.08 -6.35
CA HIS A 256 -3.02 -0.51 -6.31
C HIS A 256 -3.52 -0.82 -7.72
N GLN A 257 -4.44 -1.78 -7.83
CA GLN A 257 -5.03 -2.09 -9.13
C GLN A 257 -6.45 -2.63 -9.01
N TYR A 258 -7.39 -1.83 -9.47
CA TYR A 258 -8.80 -2.23 -9.59
C TYR A 258 -9.13 -2.67 -11.03
N PHE A 259 -10.24 -3.41 -11.19
CA PHE A 259 -10.56 -4.15 -12.43
C PHE A 259 -11.71 -3.51 -13.22
N ASP A 260 -12.34 -2.49 -12.67
CA ASP A 260 -13.40 -1.71 -13.32
C ASP A 260 -12.88 -0.84 -14.47
N ALA A 261 -13.78 -0.22 -15.21
CA ALA A 261 -13.49 0.43 -16.50
C ALA A 261 -12.36 1.47 -16.43
N ASP A 262 -12.33 2.27 -15.38
CA ASP A 262 -11.36 3.35 -15.17
C ASP A 262 -10.33 3.06 -14.05
N SER A 263 -10.25 1.83 -13.56
CA SER A 263 -9.39 1.42 -12.45
C SER A 263 -9.64 2.15 -11.13
N SER A 264 -10.84 2.70 -10.94
CA SER A 264 -11.15 3.54 -9.76
C SER A 264 -11.55 2.75 -8.52
N GLY A 265 -11.94 1.49 -8.65
CA GLY A 265 -12.52 0.71 -7.56
C GLY A 265 -13.92 1.21 -7.16
N THR A 266 -14.65 1.85 -8.06
CA THR A 266 -16.02 2.34 -7.82
C THR A 266 -17.10 1.39 -8.34
N SER A 267 -16.71 0.41 -9.14
CA SER A 267 -17.59 -0.65 -9.65
C SER A 267 -17.03 -2.04 -9.32
N PRO A 268 -17.89 -3.00 -8.93
CA PRO A 268 -17.45 -4.36 -8.67
C PRO A 268 -17.16 -5.17 -9.95
N ILE A 269 -17.59 -4.67 -11.12
CA ILE A 269 -17.56 -5.41 -12.39
C ILE A 269 -16.22 -5.24 -13.07
N ALA A 270 -15.50 -6.34 -13.24
CA ALA A 270 -14.27 -6.37 -14.02
C ALA A 270 -14.59 -6.28 -15.53
N VAL A 271 -13.78 -5.48 -16.26
CA VAL A 271 -13.94 -5.33 -17.72
C VAL A 271 -13.43 -6.53 -18.53
N GLY A 272 -12.75 -7.47 -17.90
CA GLY A 272 -12.26 -8.70 -18.53
C GLY A 272 -11.63 -9.64 -17.51
N ALA A 273 -11.55 -10.92 -17.83
CA ALA A 273 -11.02 -11.95 -16.94
C ALA A 273 -9.50 -11.88 -16.72
N SER A 274 -8.75 -11.23 -17.60
CA SER A 274 -7.28 -11.03 -17.54
C SER A 274 -6.88 -9.58 -17.24
N ILE A 275 -7.85 -8.71 -16.99
CA ILE A 275 -7.58 -7.26 -16.85
C ILE A 275 -6.61 -6.94 -15.71
N GLY A 276 -6.60 -7.75 -14.66
CA GLY A 276 -5.69 -7.58 -13.52
C GLY A 276 -4.23 -7.76 -13.95
N SER A 277 -3.91 -8.87 -14.59
CA SER A 277 -2.56 -9.17 -15.09
C SER A 277 -2.11 -8.20 -16.19
N GLU A 278 -3.01 -7.84 -17.10
CA GLU A 278 -2.72 -6.88 -18.18
C GLU A 278 -2.32 -5.51 -17.63
N ARG A 279 -3.05 -5.01 -16.62
CA ARG A 279 -2.83 -3.68 -16.06
C ARG A 279 -1.56 -3.57 -15.22
N ILE A 280 -1.11 -4.63 -14.56
CA ILE A 280 0.12 -4.60 -13.76
C ILE A 280 1.37 -4.84 -14.60
N GLU A 281 1.26 -5.29 -15.85
CA GLU A 281 2.40 -5.73 -16.66
C GLU A 281 3.46 -4.66 -16.88
N ILE A 282 3.06 -3.44 -17.21
CA ILE A 282 4.00 -2.34 -17.47
C ILE A 282 4.81 -1.96 -16.23
N PHE A 283 4.14 -1.91 -15.07
CA PHE A 283 4.79 -1.65 -13.78
C PHE A 283 5.72 -2.81 -13.39
N GLN A 284 5.26 -4.05 -13.50
CA GLN A 284 6.05 -5.25 -13.21
C GLN A 284 7.32 -5.32 -14.07
N ARG A 285 7.21 -5.00 -15.35
CA ARG A 285 8.35 -4.94 -16.28
C ARG A 285 9.34 -3.87 -15.86
N TRP A 286 8.87 -2.68 -15.48
CA TRP A 286 9.72 -1.60 -14.98
C TRP A 286 10.45 -2.01 -13.69
N CYS A 287 9.77 -2.62 -12.73
CA CYS A 287 10.41 -3.15 -11.51
C CYS A 287 11.50 -4.17 -11.85
N ARG A 288 11.21 -5.14 -12.71
CA ARG A 288 12.17 -6.19 -13.09
C ARG A 288 13.41 -5.63 -13.77
N GLN A 289 13.24 -4.68 -14.69
CA GLN A 289 14.35 -4.03 -15.41
C GLN A 289 15.27 -3.25 -14.48
N ASN A 290 14.75 -2.70 -13.38
CA ASN A 290 15.49 -1.87 -12.43
C ASN A 290 15.87 -2.63 -11.14
N GLY A 291 15.54 -3.91 -11.01
CA GLY A 291 15.84 -4.72 -9.83
C GLY A 291 15.03 -4.35 -8.59
N PHE A 292 13.85 -3.73 -8.75
CA PHE A 292 12.97 -3.36 -7.65
C PHE A 292 12.02 -4.49 -7.27
N ARG A 293 11.61 -4.48 -6.01
CA ARG A 293 10.53 -5.33 -5.50
C ARG A 293 9.25 -4.53 -5.37
N ALA A 294 8.12 -5.22 -5.40
CA ALA A 294 6.79 -4.65 -5.41
C ALA A 294 5.84 -5.34 -4.43
N PHE A 295 4.82 -4.61 -3.99
CA PHE A 295 3.72 -5.10 -3.19
C PHE A 295 2.40 -4.57 -3.78
N LEU A 296 1.40 -5.44 -3.97
CA LEU A 296 0.07 -5.03 -4.39
C LEU A 296 -0.77 -4.71 -3.14
N GLY A 297 -0.83 -3.42 -2.77
CA GLY A 297 -1.43 -2.96 -1.51
C GLY A 297 -2.95 -2.99 -1.50
N GLU A 298 -3.57 -2.79 -2.68
CA GLU A 298 -5.02 -2.90 -2.85
C GLU A 298 -5.39 -3.46 -4.21
N PHE A 299 -6.36 -4.34 -4.21
CA PHE A 299 -7.09 -4.83 -5.38
C PHE A 299 -8.38 -5.49 -4.92
N ALA A 300 -9.41 -5.46 -5.76
CA ALA A 300 -10.71 -6.03 -5.42
C ALA A 300 -11.47 -6.51 -6.65
N ALA A 301 -12.42 -7.40 -6.44
CA ALA A 301 -13.30 -7.92 -7.46
C ALA A 301 -14.73 -8.11 -6.92
N GLY A 302 -15.72 -7.98 -7.79
CA GLY A 302 -17.08 -8.40 -7.50
C GLY A 302 -17.25 -9.91 -7.45
N ALA A 303 -18.49 -10.35 -7.24
CA ALA A 303 -18.81 -11.77 -7.11
C ALA A 303 -19.32 -12.44 -8.41
N ASP A 304 -19.36 -11.70 -9.52
CA ASP A 304 -19.69 -12.25 -10.84
C ASP A 304 -18.56 -13.09 -11.42
N ALA A 305 -18.85 -13.94 -12.38
CA ALA A 305 -17.91 -14.92 -12.93
C ALA A 305 -16.67 -14.25 -13.55
N THR A 306 -16.83 -13.12 -14.27
CA THR A 306 -15.70 -12.41 -14.90
C THR A 306 -14.80 -11.78 -13.85
N SER A 307 -15.39 -11.14 -12.84
CA SER A 307 -14.65 -10.50 -11.75
C SER A 307 -13.90 -11.54 -10.89
N LEU A 308 -14.50 -12.70 -10.62
CA LEU A 308 -13.83 -13.80 -9.92
C LEU A 308 -12.69 -14.40 -10.75
N ALA A 309 -12.85 -14.52 -12.07
CA ALA A 309 -11.79 -14.97 -12.96
C ALA A 309 -10.62 -13.95 -13.00
N ALA A 310 -10.90 -12.65 -13.02
CA ALA A 310 -9.86 -11.62 -12.93
C ALA A 310 -9.11 -11.64 -11.59
N LEU A 311 -9.81 -11.94 -10.50
CA LEU A 311 -9.20 -12.10 -9.18
C LEU A 311 -8.25 -13.30 -9.12
N ASP A 312 -8.64 -14.43 -9.70
CA ASP A 312 -7.81 -15.64 -9.81
C ASP A 312 -6.59 -15.38 -10.71
N ASP A 313 -6.80 -14.71 -11.85
CA ASP A 313 -5.76 -14.38 -12.81
C ASP A 313 -4.66 -13.51 -12.22
N ILE A 314 -5.03 -12.43 -11.50
CA ILE A 314 -4.02 -11.56 -10.89
C ILE A 314 -3.24 -12.31 -9.79
N CYS A 315 -3.89 -13.09 -8.94
CA CYS A 315 -3.20 -13.85 -7.90
C CYS A 315 -2.20 -14.83 -8.50
N ARG A 316 -2.59 -15.57 -9.54
CA ARG A 316 -1.72 -16.49 -10.29
C ARG A 316 -0.53 -15.74 -10.93
N THR A 317 -0.79 -14.57 -11.50
CA THR A 317 0.24 -13.74 -12.12
C THR A 317 1.26 -13.25 -11.10
N LEU A 318 0.81 -12.83 -9.91
CA LEU A 318 1.72 -12.42 -8.83
C LEU A 318 2.60 -13.58 -8.35
N GLU A 319 2.04 -14.78 -8.16
CA GLU A 319 2.83 -15.99 -7.80
C GLU A 319 3.88 -16.33 -8.88
N ALA A 320 3.47 -16.34 -10.15
CA ALA A 320 4.38 -16.62 -11.28
C ALA A 320 5.51 -15.60 -11.42
N ASN A 321 5.39 -14.42 -10.82
CA ASN A 321 6.35 -13.32 -10.88
C ASN A 321 6.86 -12.92 -9.48
N SER A 322 7.06 -13.90 -8.60
CA SER A 322 7.57 -13.69 -7.24
C SER A 322 9.01 -13.14 -7.18
N ASP A 323 9.71 -13.08 -8.32
CA ASP A 323 10.96 -12.34 -8.50
C ASP A 323 10.77 -10.82 -8.34
N VAL A 324 9.60 -10.29 -8.69
CA VAL A 324 9.20 -8.89 -8.51
C VAL A 324 8.32 -8.73 -7.28
N TRP A 325 7.27 -9.55 -7.16
CA TRP A 325 6.24 -9.35 -6.15
C TRP A 325 6.60 -9.99 -4.81
N LEU A 326 6.53 -9.20 -3.74
CA LEU A 326 6.64 -9.69 -2.35
C LEU A 326 5.36 -10.35 -1.89
N GLY A 327 4.22 -9.83 -2.33
CA GLY A 327 2.90 -10.25 -1.90
C GLY A 327 1.83 -9.22 -2.22
N TRP A 328 0.69 -9.40 -1.55
CA TRP A 328 -0.50 -8.60 -1.78
C TRP A 328 -1.35 -8.43 -0.51
N ALA A 329 -2.24 -7.41 -0.52
CA ALA A 329 -3.32 -7.24 0.44
C ALA A 329 -4.61 -6.90 -0.30
N ALA A 330 -5.62 -7.77 -0.24
CA ALA A 330 -6.89 -7.58 -0.92
C ALA A 330 -7.76 -6.54 -0.19
N TRP A 331 -8.50 -5.74 -0.94
CA TRP A 331 -9.48 -4.78 -0.42
C TRP A 331 -10.88 -5.40 -0.45
N ALA A 332 -11.69 -5.42 0.63
CA ALA A 332 -11.33 -5.14 2.00
C ALA A 332 -12.10 -6.04 2.97
N GLY A 333 -11.43 -6.38 4.06
CA GLY A 333 -12.02 -6.94 5.26
C GLY A 333 -12.35 -5.86 6.31
N GLY A 334 -12.80 -6.31 7.46
CA GLY A 334 -13.21 -5.46 8.57
C GLY A 334 -14.73 -5.47 8.74
N THR A 335 -15.17 -5.82 9.95
CA THR A 335 -16.60 -5.98 10.28
C THR A 335 -17.38 -4.68 10.30
N TRP A 336 -16.75 -3.56 9.96
CA TRP A 336 -17.43 -2.28 9.85
C TRP A 336 -18.03 -2.00 8.46
N TRP A 337 -17.63 -2.78 7.44
CA TRP A 337 -18.29 -2.71 6.15
C TRP A 337 -19.73 -3.23 6.24
N PRO A 338 -20.71 -2.54 5.63
CA PRO A 338 -22.06 -3.10 5.49
C PRO A 338 -22.02 -4.37 4.63
N ASP A 339 -22.96 -5.26 4.86
CA ASP A 339 -23.02 -6.57 4.17
C ASP A 339 -23.18 -6.47 2.64
N ASP A 340 -23.69 -5.33 2.16
CA ASP A 340 -23.86 -4.99 0.75
C ASP A 340 -22.72 -4.14 0.16
N TYR A 341 -21.64 -3.92 0.91
CA TYR A 341 -20.47 -3.27 0.34
C TYR A 341 -19.89 -4.11 -0.80
N ILE A 342 -19.64 -3.44 -1.94
CA ILE A 342 -19.33 -4.10 -3.23
C ILE A 342 -18.07 -4.98 -3.20
N PHE A 343 -17.14 -4.74 -2.29
CA PHE A 343 -15.87 -5.46 -2.16
C PHE A 343 -15.68 -6.12 -0.79
N THR A 344 -16.73 -6.26 0.01
CA THR A 344 -16.58 -6.88 1.33
C THR A 344 -16.09 -8.32 1.21
N LEU A 345 -15.03 -8.63 1.96
CA LEU A 345 -14.46 -9.98 2.10
C LEU A 345 -14.96 -10.67 3.38
N GLU A 346 -15.65 -9.93 4.24
CA GLU A 346 -16.24 -10.47 5.46
C GLU A 346 -17.30 -11.54 5.16
N PRO A 347 -17.45 -12.54 6.04
CA PRO A 347 -18.51 -13.54 5.86
C PRO A 347 -19.88 -12.87 5.79
N SER A 348 -20.73 -13.32 4.88
CA SER A 348 -22.11 -12.88 4.82
C SER A 348 -22.90 -13.29 6.06
N LYS A 349 -24.10 -12.73 6.25
CA LYS A 349 -25.04 -13.16 7.29
C LYS A 349 -25.15 -14.69 7.29
N GLY A 350 -25.02 -15.31 8.47
CA GLY A 350 -24.90 -16.76 8.61
C GLY A 350 -23.49 -17.32 8.41
N LYS A 351 -22.46 -16.47 8.38
CA LYS A 351 -21.04 -16.84 8.31
C LYS A 351 -20.63 -17.61 7.04
N LYS A 352 -21.33 -17.38 5.94
CA LYS A 352 -20.92 -17.96 4.65
C LYS A 352 -19.75 -17.15 4.08
N MET A 353 -18.64 -17.85 3.81
CA MET A 353 -17.47 -17.29 3.14
C MET A 353 -17.85 -16.71 1.77
N ARG A 354 -17.39 -15.51 1.46
CA ARG A 354 -17.58 -14.86 0.17
C ARG A 354 -16.81 -15.62 -0.94
N PRO A 355 -17.30 -15.63 -2.18
CA PRO A 355 -16.58 -16.26 -3.30
C PRO A 355 -15.17 -15.72 -3.49
N GLN A 356 -14.99 -14.40 -3.37
CA GLN A 356 -13.70 -13.71 -3.45
C GLN A 356 -12.74 -14.22 -2.37
N THR A 357 -13.21 -14.28 -1.12
CA THR A 357 -12.42 -14.75 0.02
C THR A 357 -11.97 -16.20 -0.15
N ARG A 358 -12.80 -17.03 -0.79
CA ARG A 358 -12.46 -18.44 -1.08
C ARG A 358 -11.28 -18.52 -2.06
N ILE A 359 -11.28 -17.72 -3.13
CA ILE A 359 -10.17 -17.65 -4.09
C ILE A 359 -8.91 -17.19 -3.37
N LEU A 360 -8.97 -16.05 -2.69
CA LEU A 360 -7.84 -15.46 -1.97
C LEU A 360 -7.25 -16.42 -0.93
N ALA A 361 -8.08 -17.13 -0.17
CA ALA A 361 -7.63 -18.13 0.81
C ALA A 361 -6.88 -19.32 0.17
N THR A 362 -7.18 -19.67 -1.07
CA THR A 362 -6.40 -20.69 -1.81
C THR A 362 -4.95 -20.22 -1.98
N TYR A 363 -4.77 -18.99 -2.49
CA TYR A 363 -3.43 -18.41 -2.69
C TYR A 363 -2.72 -18.07 -1.36
N ALA A 364 -3.46 -17.68 -0.33
CA ALA A 364 -2.88 -17.43 1.00
C ALA A 364 -2.20 -18.68 1.60
N ARG A 365 -2.71 -19.87 1.30
CA ARG A 365 -2.12 -21.15 1.73
C ARG A 365 -0.91 -21.59 0.90
N HIS A 366 -0.76 -21.08 -0.32
CA HIS A 366 0.34 -21.43 -1.22
C HIS A 366 1.63 -20.64 -0.97
N ARG A 367 1.60 -19.62 -0.12
CA ARG A 367 2.76 -18.77 0.17
C ARG A 367 3.97 -19.55 0.67
N ALA A 368 5.16 -18.99 0.53
CA ALA A 368 6.38 -19.57 1.07
C ALA A 368 6.31 -19.69 2.59
N SER A 369 6.71 -20.86 3.12
CA SER A 369 7.02 -20.98 4.53
C SER A 369 8.24 -20.08 4.81
N ARG A 370 8.26 -19.35 5.94
CA ARG A 370 9.47 -18.64 6.35
C ARG A 370 10.63 -19.64 6.42
N PRO A 371 11.83 -19.33 5.90
CA PRO A 371 13.01 -20.02 6.37
C PRO A 371 13.14 -19.71 7.87
N ASN A 372 13.29 -20.72 8.69
CA ASN A 372 13.58 -20.63 10.13
C ASN A 372 14.88 -19.86 10.37
#